data_caf8888e8e6d36873bcf99317d5a3b8f
#
_entry.id   caf8888e8e6d36873bcf99317d5a3b8f
#
_cell.length_a   1.000
_cell.length_b   1.000
_cell.length_c   1.000
_cell.angle_alpha   90.00
_cell.angle_beta   90.00
_cell.angle_gamma   90.00
#
_symmetry.space_group_name_H-M   'P 1'
#
loop_
_entity.id
_entity.type
_entity.pdbx_description
1 polymer ?
#
loop_
_entity_poly.entity_id
_entity_poly.type
_entity_poly.pdbx_seq_one_letter_code
_entity_poly.pdbx_strand_id
1 'polypeptide(L)'
;MRKILIVLLLVSALVFPAFAGIANNADGNFKPEVFMGYCTRADLEAAYGKDRIAGWSRMDSKVVARAIQAASTEIDGYLISGGYVVPLSGPPENLRNYCVDIAAENLVISAGVLENDPGGKAVIDKAKNARQFFTKVAEGKFIIPGYANSKEVSAPPGGVLVSSMPQMDFKGY
;
A
#
# COMPACT_ATOMS: atom_id res chain seq x y z
N MET A 1 -35.48 43.58 13.44
CA MET A 1 -34.21 43.08 12.87
C MET A 1 -33.63 42.01 13.77
N ARG A 2 -34.29 40.82 13.87
CA ARG A 2 -33.87 39.74 14.79
C ARG A 2 -34.31 38.34 14.28
N LYS A 3 -34.29 38.06 12.97
CA LYS A 3 -34.74 36.76 12.41
C LYS A 3 -33.84 36.14 11.34
N ILE A 4 -32.56 36.52 11.26
CA ILE A 4 -31.63 35.98 10.23
C ILE A 4 -30.46 35.17 10.82
N LEU A 5 -30.45 34.84 12.12
CA LEU A 5 -29.30 34.18 12.77
C LEU A 5 -29.53 32.71 13.15
N ILE A 6 -30.54 32.02 12.64
CA ILE A 6 -30.86 30.63 13.04
C ILE A 6 -30.75 29.63 11.88
N VAL A 7 -30.41 30.04 10.66
CA VAL A 7 -30.38 29.11 9.51
C VAL A 7 -28.97 28.61 9.18
N LEU A 8 -27.90 29.06 9.86
CA LEU A 8 -26.51 28.74 9.50
C LEU A 8 -25.83 27.70 10.40
N LEU A 9 -26.61 26.95 11.19
CA LEU A 9 -26.07 25.97 12.16
C LEU A 9 -26.58 24.54 11.93
N LEU A 10 -27.11 24.23 10.75
CA LEU A 10 -27.72 22.91 10.47
C LEU A 10 -27.16 22.19 9.25
N VAL A 11 -25.96 22.57 8.74
CA VAL A 11 -25.35 21.92 7.56
C VAL A 11 -23.96 21.32 7.85
N SER A 12 -23.57 21.13 9.10
CA SER A 12 -22.28 20.48 9.41
C SER A 12 -22.38 19.07 10.01
N ALA A 13 -23.52 18.41 9.79
CA ALA A 13 -23.72 17.00 10.20
C ALA A 13 -23.78 16.06 8.99
N LEU A 14 -22.94 16.26 7.98
CA LEU A 14 -22.80 15.32 6.86
C LEU A 14 -21.50 14.52 7.05
N VAL A 15 -21.71 13.39 7.77
CA VAL A 15 -21.18 12.07 7.43
C VAL A 15 -19.68 12.06 7.05
N PHE A 16 -18.85 12.14 8.07
CA PHE A 16 -17.59 11.39 8.01
C PHE A 16 -17.97 9.92 8.24
N PRO A 17 -17.84 9.03 7.23
CA PRO A 17 -17.88 7.61 7.50
C PRO A 17 -16.76 7.33 8.49
N ALA A 18 -17.15 6.74 9.60
CA ALA A 18 -16.31 6.29 10.67
C ALA A 18 -14.99 5.74 10.14
N PHE A 19 -13.89 6.39 10.49
CA PHE A 19 -12.59 5.76 10.61
C PHE A 19 -12.74 4.81 11.81
N ALA A 20 -13.46 3.71 11.54
CA ALA A 20 -13.69 2.66 12.52
C ALA A 20 -12.38 1.89 12.66
N GLY A 21 -11.77 2.06 13.81
CA GLY A 21 -10.90 1.01 14.28
C GLY A 21 -9.47 1.35 14.62
N ILE A 22 -9.22 2.44 15.35
CA ILE A 22 -8.12 2.38 16.32
C ILE A 22 -8.79 1.94 17.62
N ALA A 23 -9.05 0.65 17.76
CA ALA A 23 -9.41 0.08 19.03
C ALA A 23 -8.18 0.09 19.95
N ASN A 24 -7.97 1.20 20.65
CA ASN A 24 -7.10 1.20 21.82
C ASN A 24 -7.80 0.35 22.87
N ASN A 25 -7.31 -0.87 23.09
CA ASN A 25 -7.71 -1.61 24.29
C ASN A 25 -7.27 -0.79 25.51
N ALA A 26 -8.13 -0.74 26.53
CA ALA A 26 -7.94 0.02 27.77
C ALA A 26 -6.65 -0.31 28.52
N ASP A 27 -5.95 -1.36 28.15
CA ASP A 27 -4.75 -1.89 28.80
C ASP A 27 -3.43 -1.38 28.18
N GLY A 28 -3.47 -0.45 27.21
CA GLY A 28 -2.27 0.10 26.57
C GLY A 28 -1.43 -0.95 25.82
N ASN A 29 -1.87 -2.18 25.74
CA ASN A 29 -1.20 -3.25 25.03
C ASN A 29 -1.59 -3.17 23.55
N PHE A 30 -0.68 -2.67 22.73
CA PHE A 30 -0.79 -2.68 21.29
C PHE A 30 -0.79 -4.13 20.79
N LYS A 31 -1.98 -4.65 20.48
CA LYS A 31 -2.09 -5.94 19.79
C LYS A 31 -1.66 -5.75 18.35
N PRO A 32 -0.54 -6.34 17.92
CA PRO A 32 -0.05 -6.21 16.55
C PRO A 32 -0.98 -6.83 15.48
N GLU A 33 -2.02 -7.55 15.91
CA GLU A 33 -2.93 -8.29 15.03
C GLU A 33 -3.96 -7.42 14.28
N VAL A 34 -4.12 -6.14 14.65
CA VAL A 34 -5.06 -5.20 13.98
C VAL A 34 -4.37 -4.37 12.89
N PHE A 35 -3.08 -4.60 12.68
CA PHE A 35 -2.33 -3.84 11.70
C PHE A 35 -2.52 -4.46 10.31
N MET A 36 -3.57 -4.03 9.61
CA MET A 36 -3.79 -4.38 8.19
C MET A 36 -2.85 -3.58 7.29
N GLY A 37 -1.55 -3.80 7.45
CA GLY A 37 -0.55 -3.32 6.51
C GLY A 37 -0.27 -4.40 5.45
N TYR A 38 0.25 -3.98 4.30
CA TYR A 38 0.68 -4.91 3.25
C TYR A 38 1.95 -5.68 3.61
N CYS A 39 2.69 -5.25 4.63
CA CYS A 39 3.84 -5.95 5.19
C CYS A 39 3.83 -5.92 6.71
N THR A 40 4.66 -6.75 7.31
CA THR A 40 4.81 -6.89 8.76
C THR A 40 6.19 -6.48 9.23
N ARG A 41 6.37 -6.32 10.55
CA ARG A 41 7.69 -6.13 11.14
C ARG A 41 8.63 -7.30 10.83
N ALA A 42 8.12 -8.52 10.84
CA ALA A 42 8.91 -9.71 10.52
C ALA A 42 9.45 -9.66 9.09
N ASP A 43 8.67 -9.16 8.13
CA ASP A 43 9.11 -8.98 6.74
C ASP A 43 10.24 -7.95 6.64
N LEU A 44 10.15 -6.84 7.40
CA LEU A 44 11.21 -5.83 7.49
C LEU A 44 12.49 -6.40 8.09
N GLU A 45 12.38 -7.16 9.19
CA GLU A 45 13.51 -7.79 9.86
C GLU A 45 14.16 -8.86 8.99
N ALA A 46 13.37 -9.60 8.21
CA ALA A 46 13.88 -10.57 7.24
C ALA A 46 14.65 -9.92 6.09
N ALA A 47 14.16 -8.78 5.58
CA ALA A 47 14.77 -8.09 4.45
C ALA A 47 16.02 -7.28 4.81
N TYR A 48 16.04 -6.64 5.96
CA TYR A 48 17.08 -5.68 6.35
C TYR A 48 17.89 -6.07 7.59
N GLY A 49 17.47 -7.10 8.32
CA GLY A 49 18.11 -7.56 9.56
C GLY A 49 17.53 -6.87 10.79
N LYS A 50 17.33 -7.66 11.86
CA LYS A 50 16.72 -7.24 13.11
C LYS A 50 17.43 -6.07 13.78
N ASP A 51 18.77 -6.13 13.83
CA ASP A 51 19.58 -5.11 14.50
C ASP A 51 19.51 -3.75 13.78
N ARG A 52 19.45 -3.78 12.45
CA ARG A 52 19.33 -2.58 11.64
C ARG A 52 17.97 -1.93 11.83
N ILE A 53 16.87 -2.71 11.83
CA ILE A 53 15.52 -2.21 12.11
C ILE A 53 15.44 -1.66 13.54
N ALA A 54 16.02 -2.33 14.52
CA ALA A 54 16.10 -1.85 15.90
C ALA A 54 16.85 -0.52 16.00
N GLY A 55 17.97 -0.38 15.28
CA GLY A 55 18.74 0.87 15.22
C GLY A 55 17.93 2.02 14.60
N TRP A 56 17.31 1.81 13.44
CA TRP A 56 16.51 2.83 12.76
C TRP A 56 15.27 3.24 13.55
N SER A 57 14.63 2.31 14.24
CA SER A 57 13.46 2.58 15.08
C SER A 57 13.80 3.07 16.49
N ARG A 58 15.10 3.15 16.84
CA ARG A 58 15.55 3.43 18.21
C ARG A 58 14.92 2.48 19.24
N MET A 59 14.75 1.20 18.84
CA MET A 59 14.07 0.15 19.62
C MET A 59 12.58 0.43 19.94
N ASP A 60 11.97 1.45 19.33
CA ASP A 60 10.54 1.75 19.51
C ASP A 60 9.69 1.01 18.46
N SER A 61 8.90 0.05 18.92
CA SER A 61 7.99 -0.71 18.07
C SER A 61 6.89 0.16 17.43
N LYS A 62 6.51 1.27 18.06
CA LYS A 62 5.51 2.21 17.53
C LYS A 62 6.04 2.94 16.30
N VAL A 63 7.34 3.21 16.25
CA VAL A 63 7.99 3.83 15.08
C VAL A 63 7.92 2.89 13.89
N VAL A 64 8.22 1.60 14.10
CA VAL A 64 8.09 0.56 13.04
C VAL A 64 6.64 0.47 12.55
N ALA A 65 5.68 0.40 13.48
CA ALA A 65 4.27 0.30 13.14
C ALA A 65 3.80 1.50 12.30
N ARG A 66 4.18 2.72 12.66
CA ARG A 66 3.85 3.94 11.89
C ARG A 66 4.47 3.92 10.50
N ALA A 67 5.72 3.46 10.38
CA ALA A 67 6.40 3.38 9.09
C ALA A 67 5.69 2.40 8.14
N ILE A 68 5.26 1.24 8.64
CA ILE A 68 4.48 0.25 7.88
C ILE A 68 3.12 0.83 7.49
N GLN A 69 2.44 1.51 8.42
CA GLN A 69 1.14 2.13 8.15
C GLN A 69 1.25 3.21 7.07
N ALA A 70 2.23 4.09 7.17
CA ALA A 70 2.46 5.13 6.18
C ALA A 70 2.73 4.53 4.78
N ALA A 71 3.57 3.49 4.71
CA ALA A 71 3.83 2.78 3.45
C ALA A 71 2.56 2.15 2.88
N SER A 72 1.75 1.50 3.71
CA SER A 72 0.51 0.86 3.26
C SER A 72 -0.51 1.89 2.77
N THR A 73 -0.65 3.03 3.47
CA THR A 73 -1.54 4.12 3.06
C THR A 73 -1.07 4.76 1.75
N GLU A 74 0.24 4.91 1.55
CA GLU A 74 0.82 5.40 0.29
C GLU A 74 0.47 4.44 -0.86
N ILE A 75 0.63 3.14 -0.66
CA ILE A 75 0.28 2.10 -1.64
C ILE A 75 -1.21 2.12 -1.96
N ASP A 76 -2.08 2.24 -0.96
CA ASP A 76 -3.53 2.36 -1.16
C ASP A 76 -3.88 3.55 -2.07
N GLY A 77 -3.20 4.67 -1.91
CA GLY A 77 -3.39 5.84 -2.78
C GLY A 77 -3.11 5.54 -4.26
N TYR A 78 -2.04 4.82 -4.56
CA TYR A 78 -1.74 4.38 -5.93
C TYR A 78 -2.76 3.36 -6.44
N LEU A 79 -3.15 2.41 -5.61
CA LEU A 79 -4.12 1.36 -5.97
C LEU A 79 -5.49 1.96 -6.28
N ILE A 80 -5.99 2.88 -5.44
CA ILE A 80 -7.25 3.60 -5.69
C ILE A 80 -7.15 4.37 -7.01
N SER A 81 -6.05 5.07 -7.26
CA SER A 81 -5.81 5.78 -8.50
C SER A 81 -5.76 4.83 -9.70
N GLY A 82 -5.31 3.59 -9.50
CA GLY A 82 -5.32 2.50 -10.47
C GLY A 82 -6.70 1.88 -10.69
N GLY A 83 -7.71 2.18 -9.85
CA GLY A 83 -9.05 1.61 -9.92
C GLY A 83 -9.24 0.32 -9.13
N TYR A 84 -8.35 0.03 -8.19
CA TYR A 84 -8.47 -1.14 -7.32
C TYR A 84 -9.27 -0.81 -6.06
N VAL A 85 -9.96 -1.82 -5.52
CA VAL A 85 -10.61 -1.74 -4.21
C VAL A 85 -9.59 -2.09 -3.14
N VAL A 86 -9.43 -1.21 -2.16
CA VAL A 86 -8.47 -1.38 -1.06
C VAL A 86 -9.20 -1.53 0.28
N PRO A 87 -8.59 -2.21 1.27
CA PRO A 87 -7.30 -2.90 1.18
C PRO A 87 -7.39 -4.19 0.36
N LEU A 88 -6.29 -4.56 -0.32
CA LEU A 88 -6.23 -5.83 -1.04
C LEU A 88 -6.18 -7.00 -0.06
N SER A 89 -7.07 -7.98 -0.23
CA SER A 89 -7.10 -9.20 0.56
C SER A 89 -6.02 -10.16 0.11
N GLY A 90 -5.02 -10.44 0.96
CA GLY A 90 -3.93 -11.35 0.63
C GLY A 90 -2.99 -10.79 -0.43
N PRO A 91 -2.29 -9.67 -0.14
CA PRO A 91 -1.45 -8.99 -1.13
C PRO A 91 -0.40 -9.94 -1.73
N PRO A 92 -0.14 -9.87 -3.05
CA PRO A 92 0.88 -10.69 -3.68
C PRO A 92 2.26 -10.35 -3.10
N GLU A 93 3.17 -11.32 -3.16
CA GLU A 93 4.49 -11.21 -2.52
C GLU A 93 5.30 -9.99 -3.00
N ASN A 94 5.24 -9.68 -4.28
CA ASN A 94 5.91 -8.50 -4.83
C ASN A 94 5.39 -7.18 -4.21
N LEU A 95 4.08 -7.06 -3.99
CA LEU A 95 3.49 -5.89 -3.34
C LEU A 95 3.92 -5.80 -1.87
N ARG A 96 4.01 -6.95 -1.19
CA ARG A 96 4.55 -7.03 0.18
C ARG A 96 5.99 -6.54 0.21
N ASN A 97 6.84 -6.99 -0.72
CA ASN A 97 8.24 -6.58 -0.80
C ASN A 97 8.39 -5.07 -1.07
N TYR A 98 7.56 -4.50 -1.94
CA TYR A 98 7.53 -3.06 -2.17
C TYR A 98 7.07 -2.28 -0.93
N CYS A 99 6.09 -2.80 -0.17
CA CYS A 99 5.72 -2.20 1.11
C CYS A 99 6.87 -2.20 2.10
N VAL A 100 7.64 -3.30 2.17
CA VAL A 100 8.85 -3.40 3.00
C VAL A 100 9.88 -2.33 2.61
N ASP A 101 10.13 -2.13 1.32
CA ASP A 101 11.10 -1.15 0.85
C ASP A 101 10.68 0.30 1.19
N ILE A 102 9.41 0.65 1.00
CA ILE A 102 8.88 1.98 1.35
C ILE A 102 8.88 2.18 2.88
N ALA A 103 8.49 1.17 3.65
CA ALA A 103 8.51 1.25 5.11
C ALA A 103 9.93 1.37 5.67
N ALA A 104 10.90 0.69 5.06
CA ALA A 104 12.32 0.81 5.43
C ALA A 104 12.85 2.23 5.16
N GLU A 105 12.49 2.84 4.03
CA GLU A 105 12.84 4.23 3.74
C GLU A 105 12.26 5.19 4.79
N ASN A 106 10.99 5.03 5.16
CA ASN A 106 10.36 5.83 6.21
C ASN A 106 11.11 5.73 7.54
N LEU A 107 11.62 4.54 7.89
CA LEU A 107 12.45 4.33 9.08
C LEU A 107 13.80 5.02 8.96
N VAL A 108 14.49 4.87 7.84
CA VAL A 108 15.80 5.47 7.55
C VAL A 108 15.72 6.98 7.64
N ILE A 109 14.70 7.60 7.00
CA ILE A 109 14.48 9.05 7.06
C ILE A 109 14.19 9.50 8.51
N SER A 110 13.33 8.77 9.23
CA SER A 110 12.99 9.11 10.62
C SER A 110 14.18 8.96 11.58
N ALA A 111 15.11 8.08 11.28
CA ALA A 111 16.36 7.90 12.02
C ALA A 111 17.39 9.00 11.75
N GLY A 112 17.18 9.83 10.71
CA GLY A 112 18.12 10.86 10.28
C GLY A 112 19.34 10.29 9.54
N VAL A 113 19.23 9.09 8.99
CA VAL A 113 20.26 8.51 8.12
C VAL A 113 20.26 9.27 6.81
N LEU A 114 21.40 9.87 6.48
CA LEU A 114 21.53 10.72 5.29
C LEU A 114 21.70 9.88 4.02
N GLU A 115 21.30 10.43 2.89
CA GLU A 115 21.49 9.84 1.54
C GLU A 115 22.97 9.55 1.22
N ASN A 116 23.90 10.21 1.91
CA ASN A 116 25.35 10.00 1.75
C ASN A 116 25.85 8.71 2.39
N ASP A 117 25.06 8.06 3.26
CA ASP A 117 25.39 6.73 3.76
C ASP A 117 25.06 5.68 2.68
N PRO A 118 26.04 4.86 2.24
CA PRO A 118 25.80 3.86 1.19
C PRO A 118 24.63 2.89 1.51
N GLY A 119 24.45 2.57 2.80
CA GLY A 119 23.35 1.72 3.26
C GLY A 119 22.00 2.42 3.18
N GLY A 120 21.94 3.70 3.55
CA GLY A 120 20.75 4.52 3.44
C GLY A 120 20.33 4.74 1.98
N LYS A 121 21.30 5.08 1.12
CA LYS A 121 21.03 5.28 -0.31
C LYS A 121 20.43 4.04 -0.97
N ALA A 122 20.95 2.85 -0.68
CA ALA A 122 20.42 1.62 -1.26
C ALA A 122 18.95 1.37 -0.87
N VAL A 123 18.52 1.73 0.35
CA VAL A 123 17.14 1.64 0.79
C VAL A 123 16.27 2.64 0.05
N ILE A 124 16.71 3.89 -0.07
CA ILE A 124 16.00 4.96 -0.78
C ILE A 124 15.81 4.59 -2.26
N ASP A 125 16.84 4.07 -2.93
CA ASP A 125 16.77 3.65 -4.32
C ASP A 125 15.75 2.50 -4.52
N LYS A 126 15.68 1.53 -3.60
CA LYS A 126 14.67 0.47 -3.63
C LYS A 126 13.24 1.02 -3.48
N ALA A 127 13.02 1.91 -2.52
CA ALA A 127 11.72 2.54 -2.31
C ALA A 127 11.30 3.38 -3.53
N LYS A 128 12.24 4.08 -4.17
CA LYS A 128 12.00 4.79 -5.42
C LYS A 128 11.55 3.85 -6.54
N ASN A 129 12.19 2.70 -6.68
CA ASN A 129 11.78 1.68 -7.65
C ASN A 129 10.37 1.13 -7.35
N ALA A 130 10.04 0.90 -6.08
CA ALA A 130 8.71 0.50 -5.65
C ALA A 130 7.65 1.55 -6.07
N ARG A 131 7.89 2.84 -5.82
CA ARG A 131 6.99 3.92 -6.23
C ARG A 131 6.84 4.01 -7.76
N GLN A 132 7.90 3.79 -8.52
CA GLN A 132 7.81 3.74 -9.98
C GLN A 132 6.91 2.60 -10.47
N PHE A 133 6.95 1.44 -9.80
CA PHE A 133 6.04 0.34 -10.09
C PHE A 133 4.58 0.76 -9.82
N PHE A 134 4.30 1.31 -8.64
CA PHE A 134 2.95 1.76 -8.30
C PHE A 134 2.45 2.91 -9.18
N THR A 135 3.32 3.79 -9.63
CA THR A 135 2.96 4.82 -10.63
C THR A 135 2.44 4.17 -11.92
N LYS A 136 3.10 3.11 -12.40
CA LYS A 136 2.63 2.37 -13.59
C LYS A 136 1.29 1.66 -13.34
N VAL A 137 1.05 1.17 -12.11
CA VAL A 137 -0.24 0.60 -11.72
C VAL A 137 -1.33 1.68 -11.72
N ALA A 138 -1.07 2.84 -11.13
CA ALA A 138 -2.00 3.97 -11.09
C ALA A 138 -2.36 4.49 -12.50
N GLU A 139 -1.39 4.49 -13.42
CA GLU A 139 -1.57 4.85 -14.82
C GLU A 139 -2.28 3.76 -15.65
N GLY A 140 -2.56 2.60 -15.07
CA GLY A 140 -3.14 1.45 -15.78
C GLY A 140 -2.19 0.75 -16.75
N LYS A 141 -0.88 1.05 -16.69
CA LYS A 141 0.16 0.41 -17.52
C LYS A 141 0.56 -0.97 -17.00
N PHE A 142 0.21 -1.27 -15.76
CA PHE A 142 0.47 -2.55 -15.13
C PHE A 142 -0.75 -3.00 -14.35
N ILE A 143 -1.15 -4.25 -14.53
CA ILE A 143 -2.28 -4.88 -13.85
C ILE A 143 -1.75 -5.80 -12.78
N ILE A 144 -2.32 -5.73 -11.57
CA ILE A 144 -2.00 -6.65 -10.48
C ILE A 144 -2.78 -7.95 -10.70
N PRO A 145 -2.11 -9.07 -10.97
CA PRO A 145 -2.81 -10.33 -11.25
C PRO A 145 -3.68 -10.79 -10.07
N GLY A 146 -4.88 -11.26 -10.35
CA GLY A 146 -5.80 -11.78 -9.35
C GLY A 146 -6.68 -10.74 -8.65
N TYR A 147 -6.59 -9.46 -9.03
CA TYR A 147 -7.43 -8.39 -8.47
C TYR A 147 -8.24 -7.68 -9.56
N ALA A 148 -9.53 -7.51 -9.29
CA ALA A 148 -10.42 -6.79 -10.19
C ALA A 148 -10.04 -5.30 -10.23
N ASN A 149 -9.92 -4.76 -11.44
CA ASN A 149 -9.68 -3.37 -11.69
C ASN A 149 -10.89 -2.74 -12.35
N SER A 150 -11.47 -1.72 -11.75
CA SER A 150 -12.66 -1.03 -12.30
C SER A 150 -12.38 -0.35 -13.64
N LYS A 151 -11.11 -0.07 -13.99
CA LYS A 151 -10.72 0.49 -15.29
C LYS A 151 -10.76 -0.55 -16.42
N GLU A 152 -10.65 -1.85 -16.13
CA GLU A 152 -10.79 -2.90 -17.14
C GLU A 152 -12.22 -3.09 -17.64
N VAL A 153 -13.22 -2.70 -16.84
CA VAL A 153 -14.64 -2.78 -17.23
C VAL A 153 -14.99 -1.77 -18.35
N SER A 154 -14.10 -0.82 -18.65
CA SER A 154 -14.26 0.20 -19.69
C SER A 154 -13.67 -0.19 -21.04
N ALA A 155 -13.22 -1.42 -21.23
CA ALA A 155 -12.87 -1.92 -22.57
C ALA A 155 -14.15 -1.95 -23.41
N PRO A 156 -14.17 -1.35 -24.60
CA PRO A 156 -15.37 -1.32 -25.44
C PRO A 156 -15.80 -2.77 -25.73
N PRO A 157 -17.11 -3.07 -25.71
CA PRO A 157 -17.60 -4.40 -26.06
C PRO A 157 -17.34 -4.62 -27.58
N GLY A 158 -16.26 -5.31 -27.92
CA GLY A 158 -15.85 -5.55 -29.31
C GLY A 158 -14.55 -6.28 -29.49
N GLY A 159 -13.75 -6.45 -28.45
CA GLY A 159 -12.53 -7.26 -28.52
C GLY A 159 -12.82 -8.74 -28.33
N VAL A 160 -13.33 -9.40 -29.37
CA VAL A 160 -13.32 -10.87 -29.41
C VAL A 160 -11.86 -11.31 -29.52
N LEU A 161 -11.26 -11.66 -28.37
CA LEU A 161 -10.03 -12.45 -28.38
C LEU A 161 -10.38 -13.86 -28.89
N VAL A 162 -10.49 -13.98 -30.19
CA VAL A 162 -10.47 -15.30 -30.84
C VAL A 162 -9.03 -15.80 -30.74
N SER A 163 -8.74 -16.46 -29.64
CA SER A 163 -7.57 -17.34 -29.56
C SER A 163 -7.86 -18.57 -30.43
N SER A 164 -7.79 -18.41 -31.73
CA SER A 164 -7.69 -19.55 -32.65
C SER A 164 -6.25 -20.04 -32.60
N MET A 165 -5.95 -20.88 -31.64
CA MET A 165 -4.79 -21.77 -31.78
C MET A 165 -5.08 -22.67 -33.01
N PRO A 166 -4.21 -22.70 -34.02
CA PRO A 166 -4.33 -23.66 -35.09
C PRO A 166 -4.19 -25.04 -34.47
N GLN A 167 -5.27 -25.82 -34.59
CA GLN A 167 -5.27 -27.22 -34.20
C GLN A 167 -4.30 -27.94 -35.14
N MET A 168 -3.13 -28.33 -34.64
CA MET A 168 -2.21 -29.17 -35.39
C MET A 168 -2.82 -30.56 -35.52
N ASP A 169 -3.23 -30.85 -36.73
CA ASP A 169 -3.76 -32.17 -37.12
C ASP A 169 -2.57 -33.12 -37.25
N PHE A 170 -2.31 -33.92 -36.22
CA PHE A 170 -1.35 -35.03 -36.28
C PHE A 170 -2.00 -36.24 -36.93
N LYS A 171 -2.26 -36.20 -38.23
CA LYS A 171 -2.51 -37.40 -39.04
C LYS A 171 -1.31 -37.67 -39.91
N GLY A 172 -0.59 -38.70 -39.55
CA GLY A 172 0.34 -39.37 -40.45
C GLY A 172 1.78 -39.44 -39.99
N TYR A 173 2.11 -40.46 -39.22
CA TYR A 173 3.24 -41.36 -39.47
C TYR A 173 2.93 -42.66 -38.79
#